data_74760411b699a088d55e6d15acce54c5
#
_entry.id   74760411b699a088d55e6d15acce54c5
#
_cell.length_a   1.000
_cell.length_b   1.000
_cell.length_c   1.000
_cell.angle_alpha   90.00
_cell.angle_beta   90.00
_cell.angle_gamma   90.00
#
_symmetry.space_group_name_H-M   'P 1'
#
loop_
_entity.id
_entity.type
_entity.pdbx_description
1 polymer ?
#
loop_
_entity_poly.entity_id
_entity_poly.type
_entity_poly.pdbx_seq_one_letter_code
_entity_poly.pdbx_strand_id
1 'polypeptide(L)'
;MNAYVMVGAPGSGKSTYAKKLAETENAVIVSGDDIRAELYGSAEIQGDWGQIWERIDELVSESCGMPVILDGTHYRKDYRQEAITLLRSYGYDKVEAIVMDASLATCIARNFQRRERSVPDYIVKTMHEKLQKSLKGIMQEDFDRLNFVY
;
A
#
# COMPACT_ATOMS: atom_id res chain seq x y z
N MET A 1 -12.22 13.20 -7.66
CA MET A 1 -10.90 13.30 -7.03
C MET A 1 -10.28 11.91 -6.94
N ASN A 2 -8.98 11.84 -7.17
CA ASN A 2 -8.29 10.57 -7.34
C ASN A 2 -7.73 10.03 -6.03
N ALA A 3 -7.79 8.71 -5.88
CA ALA A 3 -7.12 7.98 -4.82
C ALA A 3 -6.31 6.85 -5.44
N TYR A 4 -5.22 6.52 -4.78
CA TYR A 4 -4.28 5.50 -5.25
C TYR A 4 -4.06 4.46 -4.15
N VAL A 5 -4.04 3.20 -4.53
CA VAL A 5 -3.73 2.09 -3.64
C VAL A 5 -2.45 1.44 -4.13
N MET A 6 -1.38 1.56 -3.34
CA MET A 6 -0.12 0.89 -3.66
C MET A 6 -0.26 -0.60 -3.37
N VAL A 7 0.23 -1.42 -4.29
CA VAL A 7 0.20 -2.88 -4.18
C VAL A 7 1.60 -3.40 -4.48
N GLY A 8 2.19 -4.14 -3.55
CA GLY A 8 3.53 -4.67 -3.76
C GLY A 8 4.12 -5.30 -2.52
N ALA A 9 5.02 -6.27 -2.73
CA ALA A 9 5.75 -6.93 -1.65
C ALA A 9 6.74 -5.95 -0.98
N PRO A 10 7.20 -6.25 0.24
CA PRO A 10 8.29 -5.49 0.86
C PRO A 10 9.51 -5.44 -0.08
N GLY A 11 10.11 -4.28 -0.24
CA GLY A 11 11.24 -4.09 -1.14
C GLY A 11 10.89 -3.91 -2.62
N SER A 12 9.62 -3.81 -2.97
CA SER A 12 9.20 -3.64 -4.38
C SER A 12 9.39 -2.21 -4.91
N GLY A 13 9.68 -1.25 -4.04
CA GLY A 13 9.86 0.16 -4.44
C GLY A 13 8.60 1.01 -4.28
N LYS A 14 7.54 0.48 -3.67
CA LYS A 14 6.27 1.19 -3.57
C LYS A 14 6.34 2.51 -2.80
N SER A 15 7.08 2.60 -1.70
CA SER A 15 7.19 3.84 -0.94
C SER A 15 7.93 4.94 -1.72
N THR A 16 8.97 4.57 -2.47
CA THR A 16 9.69 5.50 -3.34
C THR A 16 8.77 6.02 -4.46
N TYR A 17 8.00 5.13 -5.06
CA TYR A 17 7.04 5.50 -6.09
C TYR A 17 5.94 6.40 -5.52
N ALA A 18 5.41 6.04 -4.35
CA ALA A 18 4.36 6.81 -3.67
C ALA A 18 4.82 8.25 -3.39
N LYS A 19 6.06 8.44 -2.93
CA LYS A 19 6.60 9.78 -2.68
C LYS A 19 6.66 10.62 -3.95
N LYS A 20 7.10 10.04 -5.06
CA LYS A 20 7.13 10.73 -6.35
C LYS A 20 5.73 11.08 -6.84
N LEU A 21 4.81 10.13 -6.71
CA LEU A 21 3.41 10.34 -7.10
C LEU A 21 2.76 11.44 -6.24
N ALA A 22 3.06 11.46 -4.95
CA ALA A 22 2.54 12.49 -4.04
C ALA A 22 2.99 13.89 -4.45
N GLU A 23 4.24 14.05 -4.86
CA GLU A 23 4.76 15.33 -5.35
C GLU A 23 4.06 15.73 -6.64
N THR A 24 3.92 14.82 -7.60
CA THR A 24 3.29 15.09 -8.89
C THR A 24 1.81 15.44 -8.77
N GLU A 25 1.08 14.73 -7.93
CA GLU A 25 -0.38 14.85 -7.81
C GLU A 25 -0.80 15.76 -6.64
N ASN A 26 0.14 16.25 -5.86
CA ASN A 26 -0.14 16.98 -4.61
C ASN A 26 -1.03 16.13 -3.69
N ALA A 27 -0.65 14.87 -3.50
CA ALA A 27 -1.44 13.90 -2.75
C ALA A 27 -0.90 13.71 -1.33
N VAL A 28 -1.78 13.32 -0.42
CA VAL A 28 -1.42 12.92 0.94
C VAL A 28 -1.12 11.43 0.95
N ILE A 29 0.00 11.04 1.57
CA ILE A 29 0.33 9.62 1.75
C ILE A 29 -0.18 9.15 3.12
N VAL A 30 -0.95 8.07 3.13
CA VAL A 30 -1.37 7.36 4.34
C VAL A 30 -0.65 6.01 4.32
N SER A 31 0.35 5.86 5.18
CA SER A 31 1.24 4.70 5.20
C SER A 31 0.99 3.83 6.42
N GLY A 32 0.77 2.53 6.19
CA GLY A 32 0.62 1.55 7.27
C GLY A 32 1.86 1.47 8.16
N ASP A 33 3.06 1.57 7.58
CA ASP A 33 4.31 1.56 8.34
C ASP A 33 4.45 2.81 9.22
N ASP A 34 4.09 3.98 8.73
CA ASP A 34 4.11 5.21 9.51
C ASP A 34 3.11 5.14 10.67
N ILE A 35 1.95 4.56 10.43
CA ILE A 35 0.94 4.36 11.46
C ILE A 35 1.46 3.39 12.54
N ARG A 36 2.10 2.30 12.15
CA ARG A 36 2.71 1.37 13.10
C ARG A 36 3.77 2.05 13.95
N ALA A 37 4.60 2.88 13.35
CA ALA A 37 5.61 3.66 14.08
C ALA A 37 4.95 4.64 15.06
N GLU A 38 3.87 5.29 14.66
CA GLU A 38 3.11 6.21 15.50
C GLU A 38 2.46 5.48 16.70
N LEU A 39 1.77 4.36 16.45
CA LEU A 39 1.00 3.65 17.47
C LEU A 39 1.87 2.79 18.39
N TYR A 40 2.92 2.19 17.86
CA TYR A 40 3.70 1.16 18.56
C TYR A 40 5.19 1.50 18.72
N GLY A 41 5.63 2.64 18.20
CA GLY A 41 7.01 3.08 18.29
C GLY A 41 7.95 2.50 17.25
N SER A 42 7.50 1.55 16.42
CA SER A 42 8.31 0.95 15.35
C SER A 42 7.43 0.43 14.22
N ALA A 43 7.85 0.67 12.98
CA ALA A 43 7.19 0.14 11.80
C ALA A 43 7.28 -1.40 11.70
N GLU A 44 8.22 -2.01 12.43
CA GLU A 44 8.40 -3.47 12.43
C GLU A 44 7.38 -4.20 13.30
N ILE A 45 6.69 -3.50 14.21
CA ILE A 45 5.66 -4.09 15.05
C ILE A 45 4.36 -4.17 14.23
N GLN A 46 3.86 -5.39 14.03
CA GLN A 46 2.64 -5.61 13.27
C GLN A 46 1.40 -4.98 13.91
N GLY A 47 1.29 -5.11 15.24
CA GLY A 47 0.20 -4.52 15.98
C GLY A 47 -1.16 -5.12 15.69
N ASP A 48 -2.20 -4.40 16.10
CA ASP A 48 -3.60 -4.78 15.89
C ASP A 48 -4.10 -4.13 14.59
N TRP A 49 -4.51 -4.95 13.63
CA TRP A 49 -5.02 -4.46 12.35
C TRP A 49 -6.24 -3.54 12.51
N GLY A 50 -7.12 -3.84 13.46
CA GLY A 50 -8.28 -2.99 13.73
C GLY A 50 -7.89 -1.57 14.12
N GLN A 51 -6.88 -1.43 14.98
CA GLN A 51 -6.35 -0.11 15.37
C GLN A 51 -5.70 0.61 14.20
N ILE A 52 -4.92 -0.11 13.40
CA ILE A 52 -4.26 0.45 12.23
C ILE A 52 -5.30 0.93 11.22
N TRP A 53 -6.33 0.13 10.96
CA TRP A 53 -7.40 0.45 10.03
C TRP A 53 -8.21 1.66 10.48
N GLU A 54 -8.51 1.75 11.78
CA GLU A 54 -9.18 2.90 12.36
C GLU A 54 -8.38 4.18 12.14
N ARG A 55 -7.06 4.11 12.30
CA ARG A 55 -6.18 5.26 12.06
C ARG A 55 -6.10 5.62 10.58
N ILE A 56 -6.11 4.63 9.69
CA ILE A 56 -6.20 4.86 8.24
C ILE A 56 -7.48 5.63 7.91
N ASP A 57 -8.60 5.19 8.46
CA ASP A 57 -9.92 5.83 8.28
C ASP A 57 -9.87 7.30 8.72
N GLU A 58 -9.35 7.59 9.90
CA GLU A 58 -9.20 8.96 10.41
C GLU A 58 -8.36 9.82 9.46
N LEU A 59 -7.21 9.32 9.01
CA LEU A 59 -6.31 10.07 8.14
C LEU A 59 -6.91 10.31 6.75
N VAL A 60 -7.63 9.35 6.21
CA VAL A 60 -8.35 9.53 4.94
C VAL A 60 -9.44 10.58 5.10
N SER A 61 -10.18 10.53 6.19
CA SER A 61 -11.20 11.53 6.53
C SER A 61 -10.61 12.94 6.59
N GLU A 62 -9.48 13.10 7.26
CA GLU A 62 -8.77 14.38 7.36
C GLU A 62 -8.24 14.88 6.02
N SER A 63 -8.00 13.96 5.08
CA SER A 63 -7.45 14.27 3.77
C SER A 63 -8.53 14.52 2.70
N CYS A 64 -9.80 14.50 3.07
CA CYS A 64 -10.90 14.77 2.14
C CYS A 64 -10.70 16.12 1.47
N GLY A 65 -10.87 16.14 0.14
CA GLY A 65 -10.59 17.33 -0.66
C GLY A 65 -9.22 17.34 -1.32
N MET A 66 -8.37 16.36 -1.00
CA MET A 66 -7.06 16.17 -1.64
C MET A 66 -6.92 14.74 -2.17
N PRO A 67 -6.16 14.53 -3.25
CA PRO A 67 -5.81 13.17 -3.63
C PRO A 67 -5.10 12.44 -2.51
N VAL A 68 -5.33 11.14 -2.36
CA VAL A 68 -4.73 10.33 -1.29
C VAL A 68 -4.08 9.07 -1.88
N ILE A 69 -2.97 8.67 -1.27
CA ILE A 69 -2.26 7.45 -1.61
C ILE A 69 -2.24 6.57 -0.37
N LEU A 70 -2.83 5.38 -0.46
CA LEU A 70 -2.71 4.37 0.58
C LEU A 70 -1.47 3.52 0.30
N ASP A 71 -0.44 3.69 1.12
CA ASP A 71 0.81 2.95 0.98
C ASP A 71 0.84 1.75 1.93
N GLY A 72 0.79 0.58 1.35
CA GLY A 72 0.84 -0.70 2.04
C GLY A 72 1.07 -1.81 1.03
N THR A 73 1.24 -3.04 1.49
CA THR A 73 1.44 -4.17 0.59
C THR A 73 0.20 -4.51 -0.20
N HIS A 74 -0.97 -4.42 0.44
CA HIS A 74 -2.28 -4.76 -0.14
C HIS A 74 -2.24 -6.08 -0.92
N TYR A 75 -1.51 -7.07 -0.36
CA TYR A 75 -1.25 -8.34 -1.04
C TYR A 75 -2.46 -9.27 -1.06
N ARG A 76 -3.48 -9.00 -0.24
CA ARG A 76 -4.71 -9.78 -0.19
C ARG A 76 -5.83 -9.04 -0.90
N LYS A 77 -6.67 -9.80 -1.60
CA LYS A 77 -7.84 -9.25 -2.29
C LYS A 77 -8.79 -8.53 -1.33
N ASP A 78 -9.04 -9.10 -0.15
CA ASP A 78 -9.94 -8.49 0.84
C ASP A 78 -9.41 -7.16 1.38
N TYR A 79 -8.10 -7.02 1.57
CA TYR A 79 -7.49 -5.75 1.96
C TYR A 79 -7.68 -4.68 0.88
N ARG A 80 -7.52 -5.05 -0.38
CA ARG A 80 -7.76 -4.14 -1.50
C ARG A 80 -9.22 -3.72 -1.58
N GLN A 81 -10.14 -4.65 -1.38
CA GLN A 81 -11.57 -4.35 -1.39
C GLN A 81 -11.96 -3.41 -0.24
N GLU A 82 -11.43 -3.60 0.95
CA GLU A 82 -11.62 -2.70 2.08
C GLU A 82 -11.12 -1.29 1.75
N ALA A 83 -9.94 -1.19 1.12
CA ALA A 83 -9.37 0.09 0.72
C ALA A 83 -10.28 0.82 -0.30
N ILE A 84 -10.75 0.12 -1.31
CA ILE A 84 -11.66 0.69 -2.31
C ILE A 84 -12.94 1.19 -1.64
N THR A 85 -13.54 0.37 -0.79
CA THR A 85 -14.79 0.73 -0.09
C THR A 85 -14.60 1.97 0.77
N LEU A 86 -13.52 2.02 1.53
CA LEU A 86 -13.20 3.17 2.37
C LEU A 86 -13.05 4.44 1.53
N LEU A 87 -12.24 4.39 0.49
CA LEU A 87 -11.97 5.55 -0.35
C LEU A 87 -13.24 6.08 -1.02
N ARG A 88 -14.07 5.19 -1.54
CA ARG A 88 -15.33 5.60 -2.14
C ARG A 88 -16.30 6.19 -1.12
N SER A 89 -16.28 5.71 0.12
CA SER A 89 -17.12 6.26 1.18
C SER A 89 -16.78 7.72 1.51
N TYR A 90 -15.56 8.14 1.25
CA TYR A 90 -15.11 9.53 1.44
C TYR A 90 -15.16 10.36 0.15
N GLY A 91 -15.82 9.87 -0.89
CA GLY A 91 -16.07 10.63 -2.11
C GLY A 91 -15.00 10.54 -3.18
N TYR A 92 -14.02 9.64 -3.03
CA TYR A 92 -13.04 9.40 -4.08
C TYR A 92 -13.71 8.58 -5.20
N ASP A 93 -13.94 9.22 -6.31
CA ASP A 93 -14.67 8.64 -7.45
C ASP A 93 -13.77 7.86 -8.40
N LYS A 94 -12.46 8.10 -8.35
CA LYS A 94 -11.48 7.37 -9.15
C LYS A 94 -10.43 6.75 -8.25
N VAL A 95 -10.42 5.43 -8.21
CA VAL A 95 -9.47 4.65 -7.39
C VAL A 95 -8.58 3.83 -8.32
N GLU A 96 -7.30 4.17 -8.32
CA GLU A 96 -6.29 3.50 -9.15
C GLU A 96 -5.41 2.59 -8.28
N ALA A 97 -5.17 1.37 -8.75
CA ALA A 97 -4.15 0.51 -8.15
C ALA A 97 -2.80 0.72 -8.85
N ILE A 98 -1.77 0.95 -8.06
CA ILE A 98 -0.38 1.00 -8.54
C ILE A 98 0.27 -0.31 -8.09
N VAL A 99 0.46 -1.23 -9.03
CA VAL A 99 1.01 -2.56 -8.74
C VAL A 99 2.51 -2.54 -9.03
N MET A 100 3.30 -2.59 -7.97
CA MET A 100 4.77 -2.68 -8.07
C MET A 100 5.15 -4.13 -8.25
N ASP A 101 5.31 -4.55 -9.50
CA ASP A 101 5.53 -5.96 -9.87
C ASP A 101 7.03 -6.26 -10.05
N ALA A 102 7.78 -6.11 -8.97
CA ALA A 102 9.20 -6.42 -8.94
C ALA A 102 9.43 -7.92 -8.71
N SER A 103 10.52 -8.46 -9.26
CA SER A 103 10.90 -9.85 -9.02
C SER A 103 11.21 -10.11 -7.54
N LEU A 104 11.08 -11.36 -7.12
CA LEU A 104 11.43 -11.73 -5.75
C LEU A 104 12.88 -11.39 -5.41
N ALA A 105 13.81 -11.68 -6.33
CA ALA A 105 15.22 -11.36 -6.15
C ALA A 105 15.46 -9.86 -5.92
N THR A 106 14.78 -9.02 -6.69
CA THR A 106 14.85 -7.56 -6.54
C THR A 106 14.30 -7.13 -5.19
N CYS A 107 13.16 -7.68 -4.78
CA CYS A 107 12.55 -7.36 -3.48
C CYS A 107 13.47 -7.74 -2.32
N ILE A 108 14.08 -8.92 -2.35
CA ILE A 108 15.01 -9.38 -1.32
C ILE A 108 16.24 -8.46 -1.26
N ALA A 109 16.84 -8.13 -2.41
CA ALA A 109 18.01 -7.26 -2.46
C ALA A 109 17.72 -5.87 -1.91
N ARG A 110 16.60 -5.27 -2.29
CA ARG A 110 16.20 -3.95 -1.81
C ARG A 110 15.86 -3.97 -0.32
N ASN A 111 15.17 -5.00 0.15
CA ASN A 111 14.84 -5.17 1.55
C ASN A 111 16.09 -5.25 2.42
N PHE A 112 17.11 -5.97 1.97
CA PHE A 112 18.40 -6.07 2.67
C PHE A 112 19.10 -4.71 2.82
N GLN A 113 18.95 -3.82 1.85
CA GLN A 113 19.56 -2.50 1.84
C GLN A 113 18.77 -1.44 2.63
N ARG A 114 17.56 -1.76 3.09
CA ARG A 114 16.73 -0.81 3.84
C ARG A 114 17.30 -0.61 5.24
N ARG A 115 17.45 0.66 5.64
CA ARG A 115 17.98 1.05 6.95
C ARG A 115 16.87 1.26 7.98
N GLU A 116 15.72 1.77 7.54
CA GLU A 116 14.62 2.14 8.43
C GLU A 116 13.76 0.94 8.83
N ARG A 117 13.58 0.01 7.90
CA ARG A 117 12.79 -1.18 8.10
C ARG A 117 13.29 -2.30 7.21
N SER A 118 13.57 -3.43 7.83
CA SER A 118 13.95 -4.66 7.14
C SER A 118 13.11 -5.79 7.71
N VAL A 119 12.58 -6.64 6.84
CA VAL A 119 11.87 -7.85 7.26
C VAL A 119 12.71 -9.08 6.88
N PRO A 120 12.55 -10.22 7.59
CA PRO A 120 13.23 -11.45 7.21
C PRO A 120 12.89 -11.89 5.79
N ASP A 121 13.86 -12.49 5.09
CA ASP A 121 13.69 -12.92 3.70
C ASP A 121 12.48 -13.86 3.51
N TYR A 122 12.21 -14.74 4.48
CA TYR A 122 11.07 -15.66 4.35
C TYR A 122 9.74 -14.92 4.35
N ILE A 123 9.64 -13.77 5.02
CA ILE A 123 8.44 -12.94 5.01
C ILE A 123 8.27 -12.28 3.64
N VAL A 124 9.35 -11.73 3.08
CA VAL A 124 9.34 -11.16 1.73
C VAL A 124 8.89 -12.20 0.71
N LYS A 125 9.46 -13.39 0.79
CA LYS A 125 9.13 -14.52 -0.10
C LYS A 125 7.65 -14.91 0.03
N THR A 126 7.17 -15.07 1.26
CA THR A 126 5.78 -15.47 1.53
C THR A 126 4.81 -14.43 1.00
N MET A 127 5.05 -13.15 1.26
CA MET A 127 4.20 -12.07 0.80
C MET A 127 4.22 -11.95 -0.72
N HIS A 128 5.40 -12.09 -1.33
CA HIS A 128 5.53 -12.06 -2.78
C HIS A 128 4.73 -13.19 -3.44
N GLU A 129 4.83 -14.42 -2.93
CA GLU A 129 4.07 -15.56 -3.44
C GLU A 129 2.56 -15.36 -3.31
N LYS A 130 2.10 -14.91 -2.14
CA LYS A 130 0.68 -14.64 -1.91
C LYS A 130 0.17 -13.53 -2.82
N LEU A 131 0.97 -12.48 -3.00
CA LEU A 131 0.63 -11.38 -3.90
C LEU A 131 0.48 -11.87 -5.33
N GLN A 132 1.45 -12.64 -5.85
CA GLN A 132 1.38 -13.15 -7.22
C GLN A 132 0.13 -13.99 -7.46
N LYS A 133 -0.26 -14.80 -6.48
CA LYS A 133 -1.51 -15.59 -6.57
C LYS A 133 -2.75 -14.69 -6.59
N SER A 134 -2.80 -13.68 -5.71
CA SER A 134 -3.97 -12.81 -5.61
C SER A 134 -4.09 -11.85 -6.80
N LEU A 135 -2.98 -11.49 -7.45
CA LEU A 135 -3.00 -10.60 -8.62
C LEU A 135 -3.68 -11.21 -9.84
N LYS A 136 -3.82 -12.54 -9.89
CA LYS A 136 -4.49 -13.21 -11.03
C LYS A 136 -5.91 -12.74 -11.23
N GLY A 137 -6.60 -12.31 -10.17
CA GLY A 137 -7.97 -11.83 -10.25
C GLY A 137 -8.12 -10.31 -10.17
N ILE A 138 -7.02 -9.55 -10.17
CA ILE A 138 -7.10 -8.10 -9.92
C ILE A 138 -7.90 -7.35 -11.01
N MET A 139 -7.96 -7.88 -12.22
CA MET A 139 -8.72 -7.29 -13.32
C MET A 139 -10.22 -7.26 -13.07
N GLN A 140 -10.75 -8.13 -12.20
CA GLN A 140 -12.14 -8.16 -11.80
C GLN A 140 -12.44 -7.35 -10.55
N GLU A 141 -11.43 -6.72 -9.93
CA GLU A 141 -11.65 -5.87 -8.76
C GLU A 141 -12.12 -4.48 -9.19
N ASP A 142 -12.72 -3.76 -8.26
CA ASP A 142 -13.43 -2.50 -8.55
C ASP A 142 -12.52 -1.27 -8.70
N PHE A 143 -11.27 -1.47 -9.10
CA PHE A 143 -10.41 -0.35 -9.46
C PHE A 143 -10.83 0.28 -10.78
N ASP A 144 -10.80 1.60 -10.83
CA ASP A 144 -11.07 2.33 -12.08
C ASP A 144 -9.91 2.23 -13.05
N ARG A 145 -8.70 2.05 -12.53
CA ARG A 145 -7.49 1.92 -13.34
C ARG A 145 -6.48 1.03 -12.62
N LEU A 146 -5.74 0.25 -13.41
CA LEU A 146 -4.61 -0.56 -12.95
C LEU A 146 -3.35 -0.07 -13.65
N ASN A 147 -2.31 0.21 -12.89
CA ASN A 147 -1.01 0.61 -13.39
C ASN A 147 0.05 -0.36 -12.86
N PHE A 148 0.61 -1.17 -13.74
CA PHE A 148 1.67 -2.12 -13.39
C PHE A 148 3.04 -1.48 -13.62
N VAL A 149 3.84 -1.45 -12.57
CA VAL A 149 5.22 -0.91 -12.60
C VAL A 149 6.18 -2.07 -12.39
N TYR A 150 7.06 -2.26 -13.34
CA TYR A 150 8.02 -3.37 -13.35
C TYR A 150 9.42 -2.96 -12.91
#